data_108b0b35aaf4d05a7d1a5dd4f1448882
#
_entry.id   108b0b35aaf4d05a7d1a5dd4f1448882
#
_cell.length_a   1.000
_cell.length_b   1.000
_cell.length_c   1.000
_cell.angle_alpha   90.00
_cell.angle_beta   90.00
_cell.angle_gamma   90.00
#
_symmetry.space_group_name_H-M   'P 1'
#
loop_
_entity.id
_entity.type
_entity.pdbx_description
1 polymer ?
#
loop_
_entity_poly.entity_id
_entity_poly.type
_entity_poly.pdbx_seq_one_letter_code
_entity_poly.pdbx_strand_id
1 'polypeptide(L)'
;MLYPIGIQSFEKIRQGGYVYVDKTDLIYKIAKTGQYYFLSRPRRFGKSLLLSTMEAYFRGRKELFDGLAIASLEKDWTEYPVLHLDLGGANYADMDALKEKLGRQLNDLESEYGVVRKYKTLPVRFETIIEAAYRKTGRQVVILVDEYDKPVIDNLDRPELRDKIREELRGFYGVMKSKDGRIRLGFLTGVTKIGKMSVFSDLNNPKDISMDARYTDICGVSETDLTDCFAESVRELAEANGLSEEECRQKLALMYDGYHFCEDSAGIYNPFSLLNTFDSLKFKEYWFETGTPSFLVKVMRKTSYDVTRLSSDLVGSSLLSDVNTAFLNPVPLLYQSGYLTIKGFDPRFNLYTLGFPNMEVKDGFLNFLLGYYAPIQSDSTNTLISLMSMDVESGKPESLMTRLDALFARTNYQIQGDCEKDFQYAMYIIIELMGEYVETERTTSNGRIDILIKTKDYVYIIEIKTDSTPDEALAQIEEKGYARPFADDPRRVFRIGVNFSTANRRIDGWKII
;
A
#
# COMPACT_ATOMS: atom_id res chain seq x y z
N MET A 1 -23.82 9.80 -11.88
CA MET A 1 -22.47 9.87 -12.53
C MET A 1 -22.02 8.47 -12.92
N LEU A 2 -21.18 8.26 -13.99
CA LEU A 2 -20.63 6.94 -14.34
C LEU A 2 -19.19 6.85 -13.81
N TYR A 3 -18.90 5.87 -12.96
CA TYR A 3 -17.59 5.67 -12.35
C TYR A 3 -16.78 4.60 -13.11
N PRO A 4 -15.51 4.87 -13.49
CA PRO A 4 -14.68 3.94 -14.27
C PRO A 4 -14.06 2.83 -13.40
N ILE A 5 -14.86 2.13 -12.61
CA ILE A 5 -14.39 1.07 -11.70
C ILE A 5 -13.80 -0.08 -12.53
N GLY A 6 -12.50 -0.34 -12.34
CA GLY A 6 -11.79 -1.40 -13.07
C GLY A 6 -11.45 -1.08 -14.52
N ILE A 7 -11.78 0.11 -15.02
CA ILE A 7 -11.45 0.53 -16.40
C ILE A 7 -10.08 1.22 -16.40
N GLN A 8 -9.14 0.65 -17.14
CA GLN A 8 -7.77 1.17 -17.28
C GLN A 8 -7.53 1.86 -18.63
N SER A 9 -8.45 1.73 -19.59
CA SER A 9 -8.35 2.32 -20.92
C SER A 9 -8.88 3.76 -20.92
N PHE A 10 -8.00 4.73 -21.17
CA PHE A 10 -8.35 6.13 -21.30
C PHE A 10 -9.39 6.36 -22.41
N GLU A 11 -9.21 5.71 -23.56
CA GLU A 11 -10.16 5.79 -24.67
C GLU A 11 -11.57 5.34 -24.27
N LYS A 12 -11.70 4.19 -23.58
CA LYS A 12 -13.00 3.72 -23.08
C LYS A 12 -13.64 4.69 -22.11
N ILE A 13 -12.84 5.30 -21.22
CA ILE A 13 -13.33 6.29 -20.26
C ILE A 13 -13.90 7.50 -20.99
N ARG A 14 -13.13 8.06 -21.95
CA ARG A 14 -13.54 9.27 -22.68
C ARG A 14 -14.73 9.03 -23.60
N GLN A 15 -14.76 7.93 -24.33
CA GLN A 15 -15.85 7.59 -25.23
C GLN A 15 -17.10 7.14 -24.50
N GLY A 16 -16.95 6.50 -23.32
CA GLY A 16 -18.07 6.02 -22.51
C GLY A 16 -18.70 7.09 -21.61
N GLY A 17 -18.16 8.31 -21.57
CA GLY A 17 -18.69 9.38 -20.72
C GLY A 17 -18.50 9.13 -19.22
N TYR A 18 -17.51 8.33 -18.84
CA TYR A 18 -17.14 8.14 -17.44
C TYR A 18 -16.42 9.37 -16.89
N VAL A 19 -16.52 9.57 -15.57
CA VAL A 19 -15.72 10.60 -14.89
C VAL A 19 -14.25 10.35 -15.08
N TYR A 20 -13.48 11.39 -15.39
CA TYR A 20 -12.03 11.37 -15.53
C TYR A 20 -11.43 12.51 -14.71
N VAL A 21 -10.61 12.19 -13.74
CA VAL A 21 -9.83 13.18 -12.97
C VAL A 21 -8.64 13.60 -13.82
N ASP A 22 -8.64 14.85 -14.24
CA ASP A 22 -7.67 15.36 -15.21
C ASP A 22 -6.29 15.64 -14.58
N LYS A 23 -5.29 14.88 -14.99
CA LYS A 23 -3.86 15.04 -14.64
C LYS A 23 -2.99 15.23 -15.89
N THR A 24 -3.60 15.66 -16.99
CA THR A 24 -2.93 15.71 -18.30
C THR A 24 -1.91 16.84 -18.41
N ASP A 25 -2.00 17.88 -17.58
CA ASP A 25 -0.97 18.92 -17.45
C ASP A 25 0.37 18.32 -16.96
N LEU A 26 0.32 17.36 -16.02
CA LEU A 26 1.51 16.65 -15.53
C LEU A 26 2.09 15.73 -16.60
N ILE A 27 1.23 15.09 -17.41
CA ILE A 27 1.67 14.31 -18.58
C ILE A 27 2.41 15.21 -19.57
N TYR A 28 1.85 16.38 -19.88
CA TYR A 28 2.51 17.37 -20.74
C TYR A 28 3.87 17.79 -20.20
N LYS A 29 3.94 18.09 -18.91
CA LYS A 29 5.19 18.45 -18.22
C LYS A 29 6.25 17.33 -18.34
N ILE A 30 5.89 16.08 -18.10
CA ILE A 30 6.76 14.91 -18.28
C ILE A 30 7.24 14.82 -19.73
N ALA A 31 6.33 14.94 -20.69
CA ALA A 31 6.64 14.84 -22.11
C ALA A 31 7.62 15.93 -22.60
N LYS A 32 7.63 17.12 -21.96
CA LYS A 32 8.49 18.26 -22.38
C LYS A 32 9.79 18.39 -21.57
N THR A 33 9.94 17.72 -20.39
CA THR A 33 11.05 18.04 -19.48
C THR A 33 12.11 16.95 -19.27
N GLY A 34 11.92 15.75 -19.80
CA GLY A 34 12.90 14.68 -19.64
C GLY A 34 12.70 13.51 -20.58
N GLN A 35 13.52 12.47 -20.41
CA GLN A 35 13.50 11.31 -21.30
C GLN A 35 13.16 10.01 -20.58
N TYR A 36 13.73 9.75 -19.39
CA TYR A 36 13.47 8.54 -18.64
C TYR A 36 12.88 8.85 -17.28
N TYR A 37 11.73 8.25 -16.99
CA TYR A 37 11.01 8.45 -15.73
C TYR A 37 10.65 7.11 -15.09
N PHE A 38 10.59 7.15 -13.79
CA PHE A 38 10.14 6.04 -12.96
C PHE A 38 9.10 6.53 -11.95
N LEU A 39 7.99 5.77 -11.81
CA LEU A 39 6.93 6.05 -10.85
C LEU A 39 6.53 4.76 -10.11
N SER A 40 6.66 4.75 -8.79
CA SER A 40 6.00 3.75 -7.95
C SER A 40 4.78 4.35 -7.25
N ARG A 41 3.67 3.59 -7.24
CA ARG A 41 2.45 3.89 -6.50
C ARG A 41 1.82 2.58 -6.05
N PRO A 42 1.07 2.55 -4.95
CA PRO A 42 0.34 1.37 -4.53
C PRO A 42 -0.56 0.81 -5.64
N ARG A 43 -1.03 -0.40 -5.45
CA ARG A 43 -2.03 -0.99 -6.35
C ARG A 43 -3.30 -0.14 -6.36
N ARG A 44 -4.03 -0.13 -7.50
CA ARG A 44 -5.31 0.57 -7.67
C ARG A 44 -5.24 2.11 -7.61
N PHE A 45 -4.06 2.71 -7.72
CA PHE A 45 -3.87 4.17 -7.77
C PHE A 45 -3.99 4.80 -9.16
N GLY A 46 -4.26 4.02 -10.21
CA GLY A 46 -4.46 4.55 -11.57
C GLY A 46 -3.20 4.59 -12.44
N LYS A 47 -2.11 3.86 -12.09
CA LYS A 47 -0.88 3.79 -12.91
C LYS A 47 -1.13 3.35 -14.35
N SER A 48 -1.90 2.28 -14.54
CA SER A 48 -2.21 1.75 -15.87
C SER A 48 -3.07 2.73 -16.68
N LEU A 49 -3.98 3.47 -16.03
CA LEU A 49 -4.73 4.55 -16.66
C LEU A 49 -3.81 5.69 -17.08
N LEU A 50 -2.86 6.08 -16.24
CA LEU A 50 -1.84 7.09 -16.58
C LEU A 50 -1.06 6.67 -17.84
N LEU A 51 -0.60 5.42 -17.91
CA LEU A 51 0.10 4.89 -19.08
C LEU A 51 -0.80 4.86 -20.31
N SER A 52 -2.06 4.45 -20.19
CA SER A 52 -3.03 4.48 -21.28
C SER A 52 -3.30 5.91 -21.78
N THR A 53 -3.33 6.89 -20.87
CA THR A 53 -3.46 8.31 -21.25
C THR A 53 -2.20 8.81 -21.96
N MET A 54 -1.01 8.46 -21.47
CA MET A 54 0.25 8.79 -22.12
C MET A 54 0.35 8.15 -23.52
N GLU A 55 -0.07 6.89 -23.66
CA GLU A 55 -0.12 6.21 -24.96
C GLU A 55 -1.01 6.95 -25.94
N ALA A 56 -2.23 7.31 -25.54
CA ALA A 56 -3.14 8.08 -26.38
C ALA A 56 -2.55 9.45 -26.78
N TYR A 57 -1.88 10.14 -25.87
CA TYR A 57 -1.21 11.40 -26.13
C TYR A 57 -0.08 11.25 -27.16
N PHE A 58 0.82 10.29 -26.98
CA PHE A 58 1.95 10.08 -27.89
C PHE A 58 1.54 9.45 -29.23
N ARG A 59 0.39 8.78 -29.30
CA ARG A 59 -0.23 8.34 -30.57
C ARG A 59 -1.01 9.47 -31.28
N GLY A 60 -0.98 10.71 -30.76
CA GLY A 60 -1.61 11.87 -31.39
C GLY A 60 -3.15 11.87 -31.36
N ARG A 61 -3.78 11.10 -30.46
CA ARG A 61 -5.25 10.95 -30.36
C ARG A 61 -5.91 12.19 -29.73
N LYS A 62 -5.74 13.34 -30.39
CA LYS A 62 -6.17 14.66 -29.90
C LYS A 62 -7.64 14.68 -29.45
N GLU A 63 -8.51 14.01 -30.18
CA GLU A 63 -9.96 13.97 -29.95
C GLU A 63 -10.34 13.43 -28.56
N LEU A 64 -9.49 12.61 -27.96
CA LEU A 64 -9.73 12.06 -26.62
C LEU A 64 -9.44 13.07 -25.51
N PHE A 65 -8.73 14.14 -25.81
CA PHE A 65 -8.29 15.15 -24.84
C PHE A 65 -9.14 16.43 -24.86
N ASP A 66 -10.20 16.47 -25.63
CA ASP A 66 -11.08 17.64 -25.68
C ASP A 66 -11.63 17.98 -24.29
N GLY A 67 -11.46 19.24 -23.88
CA GLY A 67 -11.87 19.75 -22.56
C GLY A 67 -10.90 19.43 -21.42
N LEU A 68 -9.76 18.74 -21.68
CA LEU A 68 -8.72 18.48 -20.67
C LEU A 68 -7.61 19.54 -20.74
N ALA A 69 -6.88 19.70 -19.66
CA ALA A 69 -5.84 20.72 -19.48
C ALA A 69 -4.78 20.69 -20.61
N ILE A 70 -4.34 19.50 -21.01
CA ILE A 70 -3.35 19.32 -22.08
C ILE A 70 -3.80 19.88 -23.43
N ALA A 71 -5.11 19.92 -23.70
CA ALA A 71 -5.64 20.43 -24.97
C ALA A 71 -5.30 21.93 -25.18
N SER A 72 -5.18 22.68 -24.10
CA SER A 72 -4.77 24.09 -24.12
C SER A 72 -3.25 24.27 -24.23
N LEU A 73 -2.47 23.30 -23.75
CA LEU A 73 -1.01 23.34 -23.63
C LEU A 73 -0.31 22.79 -24.88
N GLU A 74 -0.83 21.68 -25.45
CA GLU A 74 -0.23 21.01 -26.62
C GLU A 74 -0.82 21.55 -27.92
N LYS A 75 0.06 21.92 -28.83
CA LYS A 75 -0.33 22.50 -30.13
C LYS A 75 -0.03 21.59 -31.31
N ASP A 76 1.04 20.83 -31.22
CA ASP A 76 1.59 20.09 -32.36
C ASP A 76 0.99 18.68 -32.51
N TRP A 77 0.55 18.06 -31.41
CA TRP A 77 -0.02 16.70 -31.36
C TRP A 77 0.76 15.70 -32.21
N THR A 78 2.09 15.74 -32.07
CA THR A 78 2.99 14.89 -32.84
C THR A 78 2.79 13.41 -32.53
N GLU A 79 2.57 12.61 -33.55
CA GLU A 79 2.48 11.15 -33.44
C GLU A 79 3.86 10.52 -33.30
N TYR A 80 4.00 9.66 -32.27
CA TYR A 80 5.20 8.85 -32.02
C TYR A 80 4.83 7.36 -32.03
N PRO A 81 5.73 6.45 -32.47
CA PRO A 81 5.56 5.03 -32.26
C PRO A 81 5.64 4.73 -30.75
N VAL A 82 4.65 4.01 -30.23
CA VAL A 82 4.58 3.65 -28.82
C VAL A 82 4.74 2.16 -28.64
N LEU A 83 5.73 1.75 -27.85
CA LEU A 83 5.95 0.37 -27.42
C LEU A 83 5.46 0.26 -25.98
N HIS A 84 4.26 -0.29 -25.79
CA HIS A 84 3.67 -0.49 -24.49
C HIS A 84 3.88 -1.94 -24.05
N LEU A 85 4.54 -2.14 -22.91
CA LEU A 85 4.83 -3.43 -22.30
C LEU A 85 4.13 -3.51 -20.95
N ASP A 86 3.29 -4.53 -20.75
CA ASP A 86 2.58 -4.80 -19.51
C ASP A 86 3.04 -6.13 -18.92
N LEU A 87 3.68 -6.10 -17.76
CA LEU A 87 4.08 -7.28 -17.00
C LEU A 87 3.03 -7.73 -15.98
N GLY A 88 1.89 -7.04 -15.91
CA GLY A 88 0.74 -7.45 -15.11
C GLY A 88 0.03 -8.69 -15.65
N GLY A 89 -0.91 -9.24 -14.86
CA GLY A 89 -1.82 -10.28 -15.28
C GLY A 89 -1.19 -11.65 -15.61
N ALA A 90 0.08 -11.89 -15.23
CA ALA A 90 0.76 -13.18 -15.39
C ALA A 90 1.21 -13.73 -14.03
N ASN A 91 1.36 -15.06 -13.97
CA ASN A 91 1.98 -15.76 -12.84
C ASN A 91 3.40 -16.17 -13.27
N TYR A 92 4.41 -15.63 -12.61
CA TYR A 92 5.83 -15.86 -12.93
C TYR A 92 6.41 -17.03 -12.14
N ALA A 93 5.82 -18.22 -12.32
CA ALA A 93 6.22 -19.43 -11.60
C ALA A 93 7.64 -19.92 -11.97
N ASP A 94 8.12 -19.59 -13.18
CA ASP A 94 9.43 -19.95 -13.73
C ASP A 94 9.91 -18.93 -14.78
N MET A 95 11.09 -19.18 -15.35
CA MET A 95 11.67 -18.33 -16.41
C MET A 95 10.91 -18.40 -17.74
N ASP A 96 10.25 -19.51 -18.01
CA ASP A 96 9.55 -19.68 -19.28
C ASP A 96 8.27 -18.84 -19.29
N ALA A 97 7.58 -18.71 -18.16
CA ALA A 97 6.44 -17.81 -18.00
C ALA A 97 6.82 -16.33 -18.30
N LEU A 98 7.99 -15.87 -17.83
CA LEU A 98 8.49 -14.51 -18.15
C LEU A 98 8.77 -14.36 -19.65
N LYS A 99 9.48 -15.35 -20.23
CA LYS A 99 9.82 -15.34 -21.67
C LYS A 99 8.59 -15.41 -22.54
N GLU A 100 7.59 -16.18 -22.15
CA GLU A 100 6.31 -16.29 -22.87
C GLU A 100 5.55 -14.96 -22.82
N LYS A 101 5.38 -14.35 -21.65
CA LYS A 101 4.67 -13.08 -21.47
C LYS A 101 5.31 -11.97 -22.31
N LEU A 102 6.62 -11.76 -22.18
CA LEU A 102 7.35 -10.78 -22.99
C LEU A 102 7.37 -11.17 -24.47
N GLY A 103 7.57 -12.46 -24.76
CA GLY A 103 7.62 -12.96 -26.13
C GLY A 103 6.35 -12.70 -26.93
N ARG A 104 5.17 -12.85 -26.30
CA ARG A 104 3.87 -12.53 -26.93
C ARG A 104 3.78 -11.04 -27.28
N GLN A 105 4.07 -10.15 -26.34
CA GLN A 105 4.02 -8.71 -26.56
C GLN A 105 5.00 -8.27 -27.65
N LEU A 106 6.21 -8.86 -27.67
CA LEU A 106 7.16 -8.59 -28.76
C LEU A 106 6.67 -9.12 -30.12
N ASN A 107 5.93 -10.26 -30.17
CA ASN A 107 5.32 -10.74 -31.42
C ASN A 107 4.30 -9.71 -31.98
N ASP A 108 3.47 -9.13 -31.11
CA ASP A 108 2.48 -8.13 -31.48
C ASP A 108 3.18 -6.87 -32.04
N LEU A 109 4.22 -6.39 -31.36
CA LEU A 109 5.02 -5.25 -31.79
C LEU A 109 5.82 -5.55 -33.08
N GLU A 110 6.39 -6.75 -33.22
CA GLU A 110 7.05 -7.20 -34.48
C GLU A 110 6.06 -7.14 -35.64
N SER A 111 4.82 -7.58 -35.43
CA SER A 111 3.76 -7.50 -36.44
C SER A 111 3.40 -6.05 -36.76
N GLU A 112 3.20 -5.19 -35.74
CA GLU A 112 2.85 -3.77 -35.92
C GLU A 112 3.91 -3.01 -36.71
N TYR A 113 5.20 -3.27 -36.44
CA TYR A 113 6.29 -2.56 -37.10
C TYR A 113 6.90 -3.29 -38.30
N GLY A 114 6.33 -4.44 -38.69
CA GLY A 114 6.75 -5.19 -39.90
C GLY A 114 8.11 -5.88 -39.77
N VAL A 115 8.45 -6.32 -38.54
CA VAL A 115 9.72 -7.01 -38.26
C VAL A 115 9.56 -8.51 -38.55
N VAL A 116 10.40 -9.02 -39.45
CA VAL A 116 10.52 -10.47 -39.65
C VAL A 116 11.41 -11.03 -38.54
N ARG A 117 10.86 -11.94 -37.74
CA ARG A 117 11.55 -12.55 -36.61
C ARG A 117 12.78 -13.35 -37.05
N LYS A 118 13.97 -12.84 -36.75
CA LYS A 118 15.26 -13.49 -37.00
C LYS A 118 16.00 -13.91 -35.75
N TYR A 119 15.69 -13.26 -34.61
CA TYR A 119 16.42 -13.43 -33.37
C TYR A 119 15.57 -14.14 -32.30
N LYS A 120 16.25 -14.88 -31.42
CA LYS A 120 15.58 -15.68 -30.38
C LYS A 120 15.53 -14.98 -29.02
N THR A 121 16.55 -14.20 -28.69
CA THR A 121 16.67 -13.56 -27.36
C THR A 121 15.82 -12.31 -27.27
N LEU A 122 15.16 -12.12 -26.15
CA LEU A 122 14.25 -11.00 -25.91
C LEU A 122 14.94 -9.63 -26.08
N PRO A 123 16.16 -9.38 -25.54
CA PRO A 123 16.84 -8.10 -25.74
C PRO A 123 17.07 -7.75 -27.21
N VAL A 124 17.57 -8.69 -28.03
CA VAL A 124 17.85 -8.44 -29.45
C VAL A 124 16.57 -8.24 -30.25
N ARG A 125 15.48 -8.93 -29.92
CA ARG A 125 14.16 -8.69 -30.52
C ARG A 125 13.66 -7.28 -30.20
N PHE A 126 13.74 -6.87 -28.95
CA PHE A 126 13.33 -5.53 -28.50
C PHE A 126 14.15 -4.43 -29.19
N GLU A 127 15.46 -4.61 -29.26
CA GLU A 127 16.36 -3.72 -30.01
C GLU A 127 15.93 -3.57 -31.48
N THR A 128 15.62 -4.70 -32.12
CA THR A 128 15.20 -4.72 -33.54
C THR A 128 13.86 -4.01 -33.74
N ILE A 129 12.93 -4.15 -32.82
CA ILE A 129 11.63 -3.47 -32.85
C ILE A 129 11.80 -1.95 -32.70
N ILE A 130 12.63 -1.47 -31.78
CA ILE A 130 12.94 -0.04 -31.62
C ILE A 130 13.48 0.55 -32.94
N GLU A 131 14.44 -0.11 -33.56
CA GLU A 131 15.01 0.34 -34.86
C GLU A 131 13.98 0.31 -35.98
N ALA A 132 13.13 -0.72 -36.03
CA ALA A 132 12.10 -0.84 -37.06
C ALA A 132 11.02 0.24 -36.91
N ALA A 133 10.56 0.48 -35.70
CA ALA A 133 9.59 1.52 -35.38
C ALA A 133 10.12 2.91 -35.75
N TYR A 134 11.38 3.21 -35.39
CA TYR A 134 12.04 4.45 -35.77
C TYR A 134 12.15 4.59 -37.31
N ARG A 135 12.60 3.55 -38.03
CA ARG A 135 12.74 3.59 -39.48
C ARG A 135 11.40 3.74 -40.19
N LYS A 136 10.36 3.06 -39.71
CA LYS A 136 9.01 3.09 -40.28
C LYS A 136 8.36 4.47 -40.19
N THR A 137 8.57 5.15 -39.06
CA THR A 137 7.88 6.43 -38.76
C THR A 137 8.75 7.67 -38.96
N GLY A 138 10.07 7.52 -38.98
CA GLY A 138 11.02 8.64 -38.93
C GLY A 138 11.03 9.38 -37.58
N ARG A 139 10.38 8.83 -36.58
CA ARG A 139 10.20 9.43 -35.26
C ARG A 139 10.84 8.58 -34.17
N GLN A 140 11.36 9.23 -33.10
CA GLN A 140 11.83 8.55 -31.90
C GLN A 140 10.69 7.77 -31.24
N VAL A 141 11.04 6.68 -30.58
CA VAL A 141 10.10 5.72 -29.97
C VAL A 141 9.75 6.13 -28.54
N VAL A 142 8.51 5.98 -28.16
CA VAL A 142 8.07 6.06 -26.76
C VAL A 142 7.94 4.65 -26.20
N ILE A 143 8.51 4.41 -25.03
CA ILE A 143 8.48 3.11 -24.35
C ILE A 143 7.74 3.29 -23.02
N LEU A 144 6.62 2.58 -22.87
CA LEU A 144 5.81 2.56 -21.66
C LEU A 144 5.86 1.17 -21.06
N VAL A 145 6.16 1.07 -19.76
CA VAL A 145 6.25 -0.23 -19.05
C VAL A 145 5.39 -0.20 -17.80
N ASP A 146 4.40 -1.08 -17.75
CA ASP A 146 3.56 -1.27 -16.57
C ASP A 146 3.98 -2.48 -15.75
N GLU A 147 3.88 -2.38 -14.43
CA GLU A 147 4.17 -3.44 -13.45
C GLU A 147 5.55 -4.11 -13.63
N TYR A 148 6.61 -3.31 -13.88
CA TYR A 148 7.96 -3.82 -14.15
C TYR A 148 8.50 -4.75 -13.07
N ASP A 149 8.08 -4.56 -11.83
CA ASP A 149 8.55 -5.24 -10.63
C ASP A 149 7.79 -6.53 -10.30
N LYS A 150 6.63 -6.75 -10.93
CA LYS A 150 5.78 -7.92 -10.64
C LYS A 150 6.50 -9.27 -10.78
N PRO A 151 7.31 -9.55 -11.82
CA PRO A 151 8.02 -10.82 -11.91
C PRO A 151 8.98 -11.06 -10.75
N VAL A 152 9.59 -9.99 -10.21
CA VAL A 152 10.51 -10.05 -9.08
C VAL A 152 9.75 -10.20 -7.75
N ILE A 153 8.64 -9.45 -7.57
CA ILE A 153 7.80 -9.52 -6.37
C ILE A 153 7.19 -10.91 -6.19
N ASP A 154 6.66 -11.50 -7.25
CA ASP A 154 6.04 -12.83 -7.20
C ASP A 154 7.04 -13.93 -6.79
N ASN A 155 8.35 -13.63 -6.79
CA ASN A 155 9.44 -14.56 -6.51
C ASN A 155 10.34 -14.15 -5.32
N LEU A 156 9.86 -13.30 -4.43
CA LEU A 156 10.66 -12.85 -3.27
C LEU A 156 11.06 -13.99 -2.32
N ASP A 157 10.24 -15.02 -2.23
CA ASP A 157 10.48 -16.22 -1.43
C ASP A 157 11.32 -17.28 -2.16
N ARG A 158 11.65 -17.08 -3.46
CA ARG A 158 12.46 -17.97 -4.32
C ARG A 158 13.70 -17.25 -4.86
N PRO A 159 14.78 -17.09 -4.06
CA PRO A 159 15.93 -16.23 -4.40
C PRO A 159 16.60 -16.55 -5.73
N GLU A 160 16.80 -17.83 -6.04
CA GLU A 160 17.48 -18.25 -7.27
C GLU A 160 16.67 -17.87 -8.53
N LEU A 161 15.36 -18.06 -8.51
CA LEU A 161 14.50 -17.69 -9.63
C LEU A 161 14.38 -16.17 -9.74
N ARG A 162 14.18 -15.49 -8.60
CA ARG A 162 14.15 -14.03 -8.53
C ARG A 162 15.39 -13.39 -9.16
N ASP A 163 16.57 -13.90 -8.83
CA ASP A 163 17.82 -13.35 -9.31
C ASP A 163 18.01 -13.60 -10.83
N LYS A 164 17.60 -14.77 -11.33
CA LYS A 164 17.58 -15.04 -12.79
C LYS A 164 16.60 -14.12 -13.53
N ILE A 165 15.40 -13.92 -12.98
CA ILE A 165 14.40 -12.99 -13.54
C ILE A 165 14.97 -11.56 -13.59
N ARG A 166 15.63 -11.12 -12.53
CA ARG A 166 16.24 -9.80 -12.45
C ARG A 166 17.34 -9.60 -13.50
N GLU A 167 18.19 -10.60 -13.71
CA GLU A 167 19.23 -10.56 -14.74
C GLU A 167 18.64 -10.50 -16.16
N GLU A 168 17.61 -11.28 -16.45
CA GLU A 168 16.93 -11.25 -17.74
C GLU A 168 16.29 -9.86 -18.01
N LEU A 169 15.58 -9.30 -17.02
CA LEU A 169 15.00 -7.96 -17.12
C LEU A 169 16.06 -6.87 -17.26
N ARG A 170 17.19 -7.00 -16.56
CA ARG A 170 18.34 -6.08 -16.72
C ARG A 170 18.86 -6.07 -18.15
N GLY A 171 19.08 -7.25 -18.73
CA GLY A 171 19.51 -7.37 -20.13
C GLY A 171 18.48 -6.81 -21.09
N PHE A 172 17.20 -7.04 -20.82
CA PHE A 172 16.09 -6.55 -21.64
C PHE A 172 15.98 -5.02 -21.65
N TYR A 173 15.93 -4.38 -20.48
CA TYR A 173 15.84 -2.92 -20.38
C TYR A 173 17.16 -2.21 -20.70
N GLY A 174 18.30 -2.89 -20.55
CA GLY A 174 19.61 -2.36 -20.92
C GLY A 174 19.72 -1.92 -22.40
N VAL A 175 18.88 -2.51 -23.26
CA VAL A 175 18.73 -2.11 -24.67
C VAL A 175 18.34 -0.64 -24.82
N MET A 176 17.54 -0.10 -23.90
CA MET A 176 17.10 1.31 -23.96
C MET A 176 18.29 2.26 -23.90
N LYS A 177 19.37 1.93 -23.16
CA LYS A 177 20.59 2.74 -23.13
C LYS A 177 21.33 2.71 -24.45
N SER A 178 21.48 1.53 -25.07
CA SER A 178 22.17 1.39 -26.36
C SER A 178 21.43 2.08 -27.51
N LYS A 179 20.12 2.29 -27.35
CA LYS A 179 19.23 2.95 -28.33
C LYS A 179 18.78 4.34 -27.91
N ASP A 180 19.46 4.99 -26.98
CA ASP A 180 19.10 6.29 -26.41
C ASP A 180 18.72 7.33 -27.48
N GLY A 181 19.50 7.47 -28.54
CA GLY A 181 19.20 8.38 -29.68
C GLY A 181 17.92 8.04 -30.46
N ARG A 182 17.33 6.85 -30.29
CA ARG A 182 16.07 6.41 -30.89
C ARG A 182 14.86 6.57 -29.99
N ILE A 183 15.06 6.90 -28.73
CA ILE A 183 14.00 6.95 -27.71
C ILE A 183 13.64 8.40 -27.41
N ARG A 184 12.35 8.73 -27.50
CA ARG A 184 11.77 10.02 -27.11
C ARG A 184 11.48 10.08 -25.63
N LEU A 185 10.88 9.00 -25.10
CA LEU A 185 10.51 8.87 -23.70
C LEU A 185 10.52 7.39 -23.30
N GLY A 186 11.04 7.10 -22.13
CA GLY A 186 10.85 5.85 -21.39
C GLY A 186 10.15 6.14 -20.07
N PHE A 187 8.97 5.57 -19.85
CA PHE A 187 8.22 5.73 -18.61
C PHE A 187 7.89 4.36 -18.03
N LEU A 188 8.38 4.12 -16.81
CA LEU A 188 8.25 2.82 -16.15
C LEU A 188 7.45 2.96 -14.86
N THR A 189 6.49 2.05 -14.66
CA THR A 189 5.69 2.01 -13.43
C THR A 189 5.79 0.67 -12.72
N GLY A 190 5.62 0.72 -11.41
CA GLY A 190 5.54 -0.45 -10.55
C GLY A 190 4.87 -0.15 -9.21
N VAL A 191 4.74 -1.17 -8.39
CA VAL A 191 4.30 -1.03 -7.00
C VAL A 191 5.49 -0.67 -6.11
N THR A 192 6.63 -1.32 -6.33
CA THR A 192 7.81 -1.18 -5.50
C THR A 192 9.02 -0.69 -6.28
N LYS A 193 10.09 -0.35 -5.57
CA LYS A 193 11.40 -0.03 -6.15
C LYS A 193 12.35 -1.24 -6.12
N ILE A 194 11.80 -2.44 -5.92
CA ILE A 194 12.58 -3.69 -5.89
C ILE A 194 13.33 -3.87 -7.19
N GLY A 195 14.64 -4.08 -7.05
CA GLY A 195 15.50 -4.29 -8.20
C GLY A 195 15.69 -3.07 -9.10
N LYS A 196 15.10 -1.91 -8.79
CA LYS A 196 15.27 -0.68 -9.57
C LYS A 196 16.73 -0.39 -9.88
N MET A 197 17.59 -0.37 -8.86
CA MET A 197 19.02 -0.14 -9.03
C MET A 197 19.71 -1.23 -9.85
N SER A 198 19.30 -2.49 -9.73
CA SER A 198 19.92 -3.61 -10.43
C SER A 198 19.36 -3.85 -11.83
N VAL A 199 18.05 -3.66 -12.02
CA VAL A 199 17.37 -3.82 -13.33
C VAL A 199 17.68 -2.64 -14.26
N PHE A 200 17.81 -1.43 -13.69
CA PHE A 200 18.09 -0.22 -14.46
C PHE A 200 19.51 0.31 -14.28
N SER A 201 20.44 -0.50 -13.71
CA SER A 201 21.84 -0.10 -13.56
C SER A 201 22.50 0.29 -14.87
N ASP A 202 22.09 -0.34 -15.95
CA ASP A 202 22.58 -0.08 -17.30
C ASP A 202 21.77 1.00 -18.03
N LEU A 203 20.62 1.40 -17.51
CA LEU A 203 19.85 2.55 -18.01
C LEU A 203 20.33 3.81 -17.25
N ASN A 204 20.49 4.94 -17.94
CA ASN A 204 20.92 6.22 -17.36
C ASN A 204 19.92 6.69 -16.30
N ASN A 205 19.99 6.15 -15.10
CA ASN A 205 19.17 6.41 -13.90
C ASN A 205 17.84 7.14 -14.21
N PRO A 206 16.73 6.44 -14.47
CA PRO A 206 15.46 7.09 -14.70
C PRO A 206 15.14 8.05 -13.55
N LYS A 207 14.67 9.25 -13.87
CA LYS A 207 14.25 10.22 -12.86
C LYS A 207 13.10 9.62 -12.06
N ASP A 208 13.36 9.32 -10.81
CA ASP A 208 12.35 8.84 -9.88
C ASP A 208 11.46 9.99 -9.45
N ILE A 209 10.19 9.96 -9.87
CA ILE A 209 9.19 10.97 -9.51
C ILE A 209 8.25 10.49 -8.40
N SER A 210 8.52 9.32 -7.80
CA SER A 210 7.63 8.74 -6.79
C SER A 210 7.51 9.60 -5.53
N MET A 211 8.60 10.29 -5.15
CA MET A 211 8.63 11.20 -3.98
C MET A 211 8.90 12.66 -4.41
N ASP A 212 8.70 13.02 -5.67
CA ASP A 212 8.87 14.38 -6.16
C ASP A 212 7.57 15.17 -5.89
N ALA A 213 7.65 16.23 -5.09
CA ALA A 213 6.51 17.07 -4.70
C ALA A 213 5.68 17.59 -5.88
N ARG A 214 6.29 17.71 -7.07
CA ARG A 214 5.62 18.18 -8.30
C ARG A 214 4.69 17.15 -8.95
N TYR A 215 4.72 15.89 -8.49
CA TYR A 215 4.01 14.74 -9.07
C TYR A 215 3.30 13.88 -8.02
N THR A 216 3.04 14.45 -6.84
CA THR A 216 2.39 13.70 -5.74
C THR A 216 0.99 13.24 -6.11
N ASP A 217 0.26 14.05 -6.85
CA ASP A 217 -1.13 13.85 -7.28
C ASP A 217 -1.28 13.34 -8.72
N ILE A 218 -0.17 12.93 -9.38
CA ILE A 218 -0.22 12.37 -10.75
C ILE A 218 -1.08 11.11 -10.85
N CYS A 219 -1.24 10.40 -9.75
CA CYS A 219 -2.15 9.27 -9.56
C CYS A 219 -2.92 9.45 -8.25
N GLY A 220 -4.16 8.98 -8.23
CA GLY A 220 -5.06 9.14 -7.09
C GLY A 220 -5.99 10.33 -7.24
N VAL A 221 -6.71 10.66 -6.19
CA VAL A 221 -7.67 11.77 -6.13
C VAL A 221 -7.24 12.69 -4.99
N SER A 222 -7.02 13.97 -5.28
CA SER A 222 -6.74 14.99 -4.25
C SER A 222 -8.05 15.55 -3.68
N GLU A 223 -7.98 16.32 -2.58
CA GLU A 223 -9.14 17.01 -2.03
C GLU A 223 -9.72 18.03 -3.03
N THR A 224 -8.87 18.65 -3.84
CA THR A 224 -9.30 19.54 -4.94
C THR A 224 -10.10 18.75 -5.98
N ASP A 225 -9.57 17.59 -6.42
CA ASP A 225 -10.28 16.72 -7.37
C ASP A 225 -11.62 16.22 -6.81
N LEU A 226 -11.66 15.89 -5.50
CA LEU A 226 -12.88 15.48 -4.82
C LEU A 226 -13.94 16.60 -4.88
N THR A 227 -13.51 17.83 -4.69
CA THR A 227 -14.39 19.00 -4.74
C THR A 227 -14.86 19.30 -6.17
N ASP A 228 -13.94 19.26 -7.14
CA ASP A 228 -14.23 19.69 -8.52
C ASP A 228 -14.98 18.62 -9.32
N CYS A 229 -14.69 17.33 -9.10
CA CYS A 229 -15.22 16.23 -9.90
C CYS A 229 -16.36 15.46 -9.20
N PHE A 230 -16.43 15.47 -7.87
CA PHE A 230 -17.30 14.55 -7.11
C PHE A 230 -18.25 15.23 -6.12
N ALA A 231 -18.45 16.56 -6.19
CA ALA A 231 -19.33 17.27 -5.25
C ALA A 231 -20.75 16.70 -5.20
N GLU A 232 -21.32 16.29 -6.34
CA GLU A 232 -22.64 15.65 -6.41
C GLU A 232 -22.63 14.25 -5.77
N SER A 233 -21.57 13.46 -6.04
CA SER A 233 -21.39 12.12 -5.46
C SER A 233 -21.27 12.17 -3.94
N VAL A 234 -20.61 13.20 -3.39
CA VAL A 234 -20.51 13.42 -1.93
C VAL A 234 -21.88 13.71 -1.35
N ARG A 235 -22.71 14.54 -2.01
CA ARG A 235 -24.08 14.82 -1.56
C ARG A 235 -24.95 13.58 -1.56
N GLU A 236 -24.96 12.81 -2.66
CA GLU A 236 -25.72 11.57 -2.77
C GLU A 236 -25.30 10.56 -1.69
N LEU A 237 -23.99 10.43 -1.42
CA LEU A 237 -23.47 9.56 -0.39
C LEU A 237 -23.88 10.04 1.02
N ALA A 238 -23.83 11.35 1.28
CA ALA A 238 -24.24 11.94 2.55
C ALA A 238 -25.71 11.66 2.84
N GLU A 239 -26.60 11.94 1.87
CA GLU A 239 -28.04 11.67 1.96
C GLU A 239 -28.33 10.19 2.23
N ALA A 240 -27.68 9.28 1.49
CA ALA A 240 -27.88 7.83 1.64
C ALA A 240 -27.45 7.30 3.01
N ASN A 241 -26.53 8.00 3.71
CA ASN A 241 -26.02 7.59 5.02
C ASN A 241 -26.56 8.46 6.18
N GLY A 242 -27.46 9.42 5.92
CA GLY A 242 -28.00 10.31 6.95
C GLY A 242 -26.97 11.25 7.57
N LEU A 243 -25.97 11.66 6.79
CA LEU A 243 -24.87 12.54 7.19
C LEU A 243 -25.05 13.93 6.55
N SER A 244 -24.49 14.96 7.17
CA SER A 244 -24.22 16.22 6.47
C SER A 244 -23.07 16.02 5.47
N GLU A 245 -22.95 16.93 4.49
CA GLU A 245 -21.82 16.88 3.53
C GLU A 245 -20.47 16.97 4.23
N GLU A 246 -20.38 17.76 5.29
CA GLU A 246 -19.14 17.91 6.09
C GLU A 246 -18.77 16.62 6.80
N GLU A 247 -19.72 15.97 7.50
CA GLU A 247 -19.51 14.68 8.15
C GLU A 247 -19.16 13.59 7.13
N CYS A 248 -19.77 13.63 5.94
CA CYS A 248 -19.47 12.71 4.85
C CYS A 248 -18.02 12.89 4.35
N ARG A 249 -17.57 14.14 4.14
CA ARG A 249 -16.18 14.44 3.75
C ARG A 249 -15.18 13.98 4.82
N GLN A 250 -15.45 14.27 6.08
CA GLN A 250 -14.61 13.82 7.19
C GLN A 250 -14.52 12.28 7.22
N LYS A 251 -15.62 11.58 7.01
CA LYS A 251 -15.65 10.12 6.96
C LYS A 251 -14.93 9.57 5.73
N LEU A 252 -15.06 10.20 4.55
CA LEU A 252 -14.30 9.85 3.36
C LEU A 252 -12.81 10.02 3.60
N ALA A 253 -12.38 11.12 4.21
CA ALA A 253 -11.00 11.38 4.54
C ALA A 253 -10.45 10.33 5.53
N LEU A 254 -11.18 10.05 6.60
CA LEU A 254 -10.80 9.05 7.59
C LEU A 254 -10.64 7.66 7.00
N MET A 255 -11.52 7.28 6.07
CA MET A 255 -11.55 5.94 5.48
C MET A 255 -10.58 5.76 4.30
N TYR A 256 -10.37 6.78 3.44
CA TYR A 256 -9.74 6.55 2.13
C TYR A 256 -8.64 7.54 1.74
N ASP A 257 -8.48 8.65 2.47
CA ASP A 257 -7.40 9.62 2.28
C ASP A 257 -6.12 9.22 3.03
N GLY A 258 -5.16 10.13 3.09
CA GLY A 258 -4.00 10.06 3.96
C GLY A 258 -2.78 9.39 3.36
N TYR A 259 -2.77 9.08 2.06
CA TYR A 259 -1.54 8.67 1.38
C TYR A 259 -0.66 9.88 1.09
N HIS A 260 0.50 9.94 1.74
CA HIS A 260 1.51 10.98 1.53
C HIS A 260 2.72 10.39 0.82
N PHE A 261 3.07 10.95 -0.34
CA PHE A 261 4.14 10.45 -1.18
C PHE A 261 5.45 11.23 -1.06
N CYS A 262 5.46 12.37 -0.38
CA CYS A 262 6.64 13.11 0.04
C CYS A 262 6.37 13.86 1.36
N GLU A 263 7.37 14.53 1.88
CA GLU A 263 7.37 15.13 3.23
C GLU A 263 6.21 16.10 3.45
N ASP A 264 5.99 17.00 2.50
CA ASP A 264 5.04 18.11 2.60
C ASP A 264 3.83 17.92 1.67
N SER A 265 3.55 16.69 1.20
CA SER A 265 2.40 16.46 0.33
C SER A 265 1.09 16.48 1.10
N ALA A 266 0.04 17.00 0.48
CA ALA A 266 -1.32 16.76 0.93
C ALA A 266 -1.66 15.27 0.85
N GLY A 267 -2.68 14.84 1.60
CA GLY A 267 -3.23 13.50 1.50
C GLY A 267 -3.83 13.23 0.11
N ILE A 268 -3.71 12.00 -0.34
CA ILE A 268 -4.28 11.52 -1.60
C ILE A 268 -5.23 10.37 -1.30
N TYR A 269 -6.46 10.46 -1.79
CA TYR A 269 -7.45 9.40 -1.70
C TYR A 269 -7.10 8.23 -2.61
N ASN A 270 -7.35 7.02 -2.13
CA ASN A 270 -7.32 5.84 -2.99
C ASN A 270 -8.51 5.90 -3.97
N PRO A 271 -8.27 6.00 -5.30
CA PRO A 271 -9.35 6.17 -6.26
C PRO A 271 -10.26 4.94 -6.35
N PHE A 272 -9.73 3.73 -6.13
CA PHE A 272 -10.54 2.51 -6.20
C PHE A 272 -11.58 2.46 -5.08
N SER A 273 -11.17 2.72 -3.83
CA SER A 273 -12.08 2.73 -2.69
C SER A 273 -13.09 3.86 -2.80
N LEU A 274 -12.63 5.06 -3.18
CA LEU A 274 -13.48 6.23 -3.34
C LEU A 274 -14.60 6.00 -4.38
N LEU A 275 -14.23 5.51 -5.58
CA LEU A 275 -15.20 5.26 -6.65
C LEU A 275 -16.21 4.16 -6.31
N ASN A 276 -15.76 3.07 -5.65
CA ASN A 276 -16.66 2.02 -5.19
C ASN A 276 -17.61 2.51 -4.08
N THR A 277 -17.15 3.41 -3.21
CA THR A 277 -18.00 4.04 -2.19
C THR A 277 -19.10 4.87 -2.82
N PHE A 278 -18.78 5.67 -3.84
CA PHE A 278 -19.79 6.46 -4.56
C PHE A 278 -20.77 5.57 -5.34
N ASP A 279 -20.29 4.53 -6.00
CA ASP A 279 -21.15 3.63 -6.78
C ASP A 279 -22.13 2.84 -5.90
N SER A 280 -21.64 2.33 -4.77
CA SER A 280 -22.45 1.52 -3.84
C SER A 280 -23.22 2.34 -2.80
N LEU A 281 -22.89 3.63 -2.64
CA LEU A 281 -23.34 4.52 -1.55
C LEU A 281 -23.07 3.96 -0.15
N LYS A 282 -22.00 3.18 0.03
CA LYS A 282 -21.63 2.53 1.28
C LYS A 282 -20.15 2.67 1.58
N PHE A 283 -19.82 2.97 2.84
CA PHE A 283 -18.45 2.92 3.35
C PHE A 283 -18.06 1.48 3.66
N LYS A 284 -17.01 0.96 3.01
CA LYS A 284 -16.47 -0.41 3.18
C LYS A 284 -14.97 -0.46 2.88
N GLU A 285 -14.33 -1.57 3.19
CA GLU A 285 -12.92 -1.87 2.90
C GLU A 285 -12.77 -2.45 1.47
N TYR A 286 -12.82 -1.60 0.44
CA TYR A 286 -12.78 -2.06 -0.97
C TYR A 286 -11.38 -2.42 -1.46
N TRP A 287 -10.37 -1.63 -1.08
CA TRP A 287 -9.01 -1.80 -1.58
C TRP A 287 -8.38 -3.09 -1.06
N PHE A 288 -8.57 -3.38 0.23
CA PHE A 288 -7.99 -4.54 0.88
C PHE A 288 -8.51 -5.85 0.31
N GLU A 289 -9.78 -5.92 -0.07
CA GLU A 289 -10.39 -7.10 -0.71
C GLU A 289 -9.74 -7.46 -2.06
N THR A 290 -9.03 -6.54 -2.73
CA THR A 290 -8.45 -6.77 -4.06
C THR A 290 -7.12 -7.51 -4.06
N GLY A 291 -6.52 -7.78 -2.91
CA GLY A 291 -5.26 -8.51 -2.85
C GLY A 291 -4.66 -8.63 -1.46
N THR A 292 -4.61 -9.84 -0.95
CA THR A 292 -4.02 -10.14 0.36
C THR A 292 -2.49 -10.04 0.32
N PRO A 293 -1.86 -9.38 1.31
CA PRO A 293 -0.41 -9.18 1.36
C PRO A 293 0.35 -10.39 1.92
N SER A 294 -0.05 -11.61 1.55
CA SER A 294 0.51 -12.85 2.12
C SER A 294 2.04 -12.92 2.06
N PHE A 295 2.66 -12.34 1.02
CA PHE A 295 4.11 -12.28 0.90
C PHE A 295 4.73 -11.32 1.94
N LEU A 296 4.08 -10.20 2.24
CA LEU A 296 4.57 -9.23 3.24
C LEU A 296 4.61 -9.85 4.64
N VAL A 297 3.56 -10.58 5.01
CA VAL A 297 3.53 -11.27 6.31
C VAL A 297 4.61 -12.34 6.40
N LYS A 298 4.87 -13.09 5.31
CA LYS A 298 6.00 -14.03 5.27
C LYS A 298 7.34 -13.31 5.49
N VAL A 299 7.54 -12.13 4.86
CA VAL A 299 8.75 -11.34 5.06
C VAL A 299 8.84 -10.82 6.49
N MET A 300 7.75 -10.28 7.04
CA MET A 300 7.71 -9.79 8.43
C MET A 300 8.07 -10.89 9.43
N ARG A 301 7.50 -12.08 9.29
CA ARG A 301 7.83 -13.23 10.16
C ARG A 301 9.28 -13.68 9.98
N LYS A 302 9.77 -13.80 8.74
CA LYS A 302 11.16 -14.19 8.47
C LYS A 302 12.19 -13.24 9.04
N THR A 303 11.85 -11.95 9.13
CA THR A 303 12.72 -10.89 9.67
C THR A 303 12.48 -10.61 11.14
N SER A 304 11.54 -11.33 11.78
CA SER A 304 11.09 -11.07 13.16
C SER A 304 10.73 -9.59 13.38
N TYR A 305 10.05 -9.00 12.39
CA TYR A 305 9.63 -7.60 12.47
C TYR A 305 8.67 -7.38 13.63
N ASP A 306 8.92 -6.33 14.39
CA ASP A 306 8.08 -5.95 15.52
C ASP A 306 6.81 -5.26 15.04
N VAL A 307 5.67 -5.98 15.12
CA VAL A 307 4.36 -5.54 14.64
C VAL A 307 3.87 -4.29 15.40
N THR A 308 4.31 -4.08 16.65
CA THR A 308 3.91 -2.91 17.44
C THR A 308 4.42 -1.59 16.87
N ARG A 309 5.41 -1.64 15.98
CA ARG A 309 6.00 -0.47 15.32
C ARG A 309 5.21 0.02 14.10
N LEU A 310 4.22 -0.75 13.62
CA LEU A 310 3.46 -0.42 12.40
C LEU A 310 2.80 0.97 12.44
N SER A 311 2.40 1.44 13.61
CA SER A 311 1.73 2.74 13.76
C SER A 311 2.69 3.93 13.88
N SER A 312 4.02 3.70 14.11
CA SER A 312 4.99 4.78 14.39
C SER A 312 6.43 4.39 14.07
N ASP A 313 6.68 3.70 12.95
CA ASP A 313 8.03 3.27 12.58
C ASP A 313 8.89 4.46 12.11
N LEU A 314 10.10 4.60 12.67
CA LEU A 314 11.06 5.64 12.31
C LEU A 314 12.09 5.08 11.34
N VAL A 315 12.22 5.72 10.17
CA VAL A 315 13.10 5.22 9.10
C VAL A 315 13.91 6.33 8.45
N GLY A 316 15.14 6.02 8.07
CA GLY A 316 15.96 6.94 7.27
C GLY A 316 15.51 7.00 5.81
N SER A 317 15.74 8.13 5.14
CA SER A 317 15.35 8.37 3.73
C SER A 317 15.91 7.34 2.76
N SER A 318 17.12 6.82 2.99
CA SER A 318 17.74 5.78 2.17
C SER A 318 16.93 4.47 2.18
N LEU A 319 16.24 4.17 3.28
CA LEU A 319 15.42 2.97 3.41
C LEU A 319 14.16 3.05 2.54
N LEU A 320 13.57 4.23 2.36
CA LEU A 320 12.37 4.42 1.54
C LEU A 320 12.67 4.41 0.03
N SER A 321 13.91 4.72 -0.34
CA SER A 321 14.31 4.87 -1.74
C SER A 321 14.76 3.59 -2.42
N ASP A 322 15.11 2.53 -1.68
CA ASP A 322 15.58 1.27 -2.25
C ASP A 322 15.10 0.05 -1.44
N VAL A 323 14.79 -1.03 -2.14
CA VAL A 323 14.52 -2.34 -1.51
C VAL A 323 15.67 -3.27 -1.84
N ASN A 324 16.59 -3.40 -0.90
CA ASN A 324 17.69 -4.35 -1.02
C ASN A 324 17.18 -5.78 -0.84
N THR A 325 17.18 -6.56 -1.93
CA THR A 325 16.71 -7.95 -1.92
C THR A 325 17.64 -8.91 -1.18
N ALA A 326 18.87 -8.51 -0.89
CA ALA A 326 19.82 -9.32 -0.10
C ALA A 326 19.49 -9.29 1.40
N PHE A 327 18.95 -8.16 1.88
CA PHE A 327 18.53 -7.98 3.27
C PHE A 327 17.07 -7.50 3.25
N LEU A 328 16.14 -8.45 3.19
CA LEU A 328 14.71 -8.12 3.15
C LEU A 328 14.31 -7.38 4.43
N ASN A 329 14.07 -6.08 4.31
CA ASN A 329 13.40 -5.28 5.33
C ASN A 329 11.94 -5.10 4.91
N PRO A 330 10.94 -5.43 5.74
CA PRO A 330 9.55 -5.30 5.38
C PRO A 330 9.08 -3.85 5.24
N VAL A 331 9.73 -2.89 5.92
CA VAL A 331 9.26 -1.50 6.00
C VAL A 331 9.20 -0.80 4.64
N PRO A 332 10.23 -0.84 3.77
CA PRO A 332 10.14 -0.29 2.42
C PRO A 332 9.02 -0.92 1.59
N LEU A 333 8.82 -2.23 1.76
CA LEU A 333 7.76 -2.96 1.05
C LEU A 333 6.37 -2.53 1.51
N LEU A 334 6.17 -2.40 2.84
CA LEU A 334 4.93 -1.92 3.43
C LEU A 334 4.59 -0.50 2.96
N TYR A 335 5.59 0.41 2.96
CA TYR A 335 5.41 1.78 2.48
C TYR A 335 5.09 1.83 0.97
N GLN A 336 5.91 1.21 0.14
CA GLN A 336 5.75 1.27 -1.31
C GLN A 336 4.48 0.55 -1.81
N SER A 337 4.06 -0.51 -1.09
CA SER A 337 2.81 -1.22 -1.38
C SER A 337 1.56 -0.50 -0.86
N GLY A 338 1.73 0.56 -0.04
CA GLY A 338 0.63 1.40 0.45
C GLY A 338 -0.01 0.95 1.74
N TYR A 339 0.61 0.03 2.49
CA TYR A 339 0.17 -0.33 3.84
C TYR A 339 0.63 0.68 4.89
N LEU A 340 1.77 1.33 4.64
CA LEU A 340 2.25 2.47 5.42
C LEU A 340 2.38 3.69 4.51
N THR A 341 2.36 4.87 5.13
CA THR A 341 2.56 6.16 4.48
C THR A 341 3.43 7.06 5.37
N ILE A 342 3.92 8.16 4.82
CA ILE A 342 4.64 9.19 5.57
C ILE A 342 3.65 9.94 6.45
N LYS A 343 3.88 9.97 7.78
CA LYS A 343 3.11 10.75 8.77
C LYS A 343 3.87 11.96 9.28
N GLY A 344 5.20 11.98 9.09
CA GLY A 344 6.04 13.10 9.50
C GLY A 344 7.45 12.96 8.99
N PHE A 345 8.21 14.06 9.04
CA PHE A 345 9.62 14.11 8.67
C PHE A 345 10.39 15.02 9.61
N ASP A 346 11.49 14.53 10.19
CA ASP A 346 12.44 15.35 10.94
C ASP A 346 13.65 15.68 10.04
N PRO A 347 13.78 16.93 9.57
CA PRO A 347 14.86 17.31 8.66
C PRO A 347 16.25 17.33 9.34
N ARG A 348 16.32 17.44 10.68
CA ARG A 348 17.60 17.45 11.40
C ARG A 348 18.28 16.09 11.38
N PHE A 349 17.49 15.02 11.42
CA PHE A 349 17.97 13.64 11.45
C PHE A 349 17.72 12.91 10.13
N ASN A 350 17.03 13.55 9.18
CA ASN A 350 16.60 12.94 7.92
C ASN A 350 15.81 11.63 8.14
N LEU A 351 14.87 11.70 9.10
CA LEU A 351 14.04 10.58 9.53
C LEU A 351 12.57 10.81 9.20
N TYR A 352 11.96 9.79 8.62
CA TYR A 352 10.52 9.74 8.37
C TYR A 352 9.83 8.96 9.48
N THR A 353 8.67 9.44 9.91
CA THR A 353 7.71 8.67 10.71
C THR A 353 6.72 8.05 9.75
N LEU A 354 6.57 6.73 9.81
CA LEU A 354 5.59 5.99 9.01
C LEU A 354 4.43 5.53 9.89
N GLY A 355 3.25 5.43 9.28
CA GLY A 355 2.04 4.89 9.92
C GLY A 355 1.01 4.50 8.87
N PHE A 356 -0.12 3.96 9.30
CA PHE A 356 -1.21 3.61 8.38
C PHE A 356 -1.77 4.85 7.68
N PRO A 357 -2.07 4.80 6.37
CA PRO A 357 -2.64 5.93 5.66
C PRO A 357 -4.02 6.31 6.23
N ASN A 358 -4.90 5.34 6.43
CA ASN A 358 -6.30 5.52 6.81
C ASN A 358 -6.88 4.28 7.50
N MET A 359 -8.14 4.36 7.92
CA MET A 359 -8.81 3.26 8.63
C MET A 359 -9.02 2.02 7.77
N GLU A 360 -9.38 2.16 6.49
CA GLU A 360 -9.54 1.01 5.59
C GLU A 360 -8.29 0.11 5.59
N VAL A 361 -7.12 0.73 5.44
CA VAL A 361 -5.84 0.00 5.38
C VAL A 361 -5.44 -0.52 6.75
N LYS A 362 -5.64 0.28 7.82
CA LYS A 362 -5.34 -0.14 9.18
C LYS A 362 -6.14 -1.38 9.55
N ASP A 363 -7.44 -1.30 9.45
CA ASP A 363 -8.35 -2.35 9.89
C ASP A 363 -8.18 -3.61 9.03
N GLY A 364 -8.16 -3.47 7.70
CA GLY A 364 -7.95 -4.58 6.80
C GLY A 364 -6.62 -5.30 7.04
N PHE A 365 -5.51 -4.55 7.21
CA PHE A 365 -4.19 -5.15 7.43
C PHE A 365 -4.06 -5.81 8.80
N LEU A 366 -4.58 -5.19 9.85
CA LEU A 366 -4.57 -5.75 11.19
C LEU A 366 -5.45 -7.00 11.29
N ASN A 367 -6.65 -7.00 10.70
CA ASN A 367 -7.50 -8.20 10.60
C ASN A 367 -6.79 -9.34 9.86
N PHE A 368 -6.08 -9.02 8.78
CA PHE A 368 -5.30 -10.01 8.05
C PHE A 368 -4.13 -10.57 8.87
N LEU A 369 -3.40 -9.71 9.58
CA LEU A 369 -2.31 -10.11 10.49
C LEU A 369 -2.83 -10.98 11.64
N LEU A 370 -3.98 -10.64 12.21
CA LEU A 370 -4.57 -11.41 13.29
C LEU A 370 -4.78 -12.88 12.90
N GLY A 371 -5.22 -13.14 11.66
CA GLY A 371 -5.36 -14.50 11.14
C GLY A 371 -4.05 -15.32 11.08
N TYR A 372 -2.88 -14.64 11.11
CA TYR A 372 -1.56 -15.31 11.17
C TYR A 372 -1.05 -15.53 12.59
N TYR A 373 -1.33 -14.60 13.52
CA TYR A 373 -0.85 -14.68 14.90
C TYR A 373 -1.85 -15.38 15.83
N ALA A 374 -3.14 -15.27 15.52
CA ALA A 374 -4.21 -16.00 16.19
C ALA A 374 -5.19 -16.51 15.11
N PRO A 375 -4.99 -17.70 14.52
CA PRO A 375 -5.85 -18.22 13.48
C PRO A 375 -7.26 -18.50 13.98
N ILE A 376 -8.12 -17.51 13.81
CA ILE A 376 -9.53 -17.47 14.19
C ILE A 376 -10.36 -17.49 12.91
N GLN A 377 -11.51 -18.15 12.91
CA GLN A 377 -12.44 -18.09 11.78
C GLN A 377 -12.95 -16.65 11.61
N SER A 378 -12.71 -16.05 10.44
CA SER A 378 -12.88 -14.62 10.14
C SER A 378 -14.28 -14.05 10.42
N ASP A 379 -15.35 -14.81 10.22
CA ASP A 379 -16.73 -14.32 10.31
C ASP A 379 -17.19 -13.94 11.73
N SER A 380 -16.51 -14.46 12.75
CA SER A 380 -16.81 -14.14 14.17
C SER A 380 -15.89 -13.07 14.78
N THR A 381 -14.76 -12.76 14.13
CA THR A 381 -13.71 -11.91 14.71
C THR A 381 -14.15 -10.45 14.82
N ASN A 382 -14.68 -9.87 13.76
CA ASN A 382 -15.14 -8.47 13.76
C ASN A 382 -16.28 -8.24 14.77
N THR A 383 -17.23 -9.17 14.85
CA THR A 383 -18.30 -9.12 15.86
C THR A 383 -17.74 -9.17 17.27
N LEU A 384 -16.75 -10.04 17.50
CA LEU A 384 -16.14 -10.19 18.83
C LEU A 384 -15.36 -8.95 19.24
N ILE A 385 -14.57 -8.36 18.31
CA ILE A 385 -13.84 -7.11 18.53
C ILE A 385 -14.82 -5.96 18.85
N SER A 386 -15.91 -5.82 18.09
CA SER A 386 -16.94 -4.81 18.36
C SER A 386 -17.56 -4.99 19.75
N LEU A 387 -17.83 -6.24 20.17
CA LEU A 387 -18.34 -6.52 21.51
C LEU A 387 -17.32 -6.21 22.61
N MET A 388 -16.02 -6.43 22.36
CA MET A 388 -14.94 -6.03 23.28
C MET A 388 -14.86 -4.51 23.39
N SER A 389 -14.97 -3.76 22.29
CA SER A 389 -15.04 -2.29 22.31
C SER A 389 -16.21 -1.80 23.15
N MET A 390 -17.39 -2.40 22.99
CA MET A 390 -18.57 -2.06 23.82
C MET A 390 -18.35 -2.39 25.30
N ASP A 391 -17.68 -3.49 25.63
CA ASP A 391 -17.35 -3.84 27.02
C ASP A 391 -16.39 -2.81 27.65
N VAL A 392 -15.39 -2.34 26.89
CA VAL A 392 -14.44 -1.31 27.32
C VAL A 392 -15.13 0.04 27.54
N GLU A 393 -15.99 0.47 26.61
CA GLU A 393 -16.76 1.70 26.73
C GLU A 393 -17.76 1.66 27.90
N SER A 394 -18.27 0.48 28.23
CA SER A 394 -19.27 0.28 29.29
C SER A 394 -18.66 -0.03 30.66
N GLY A 395 -17.34 -0.03 30.84
CA GLY A 395 -16.68 -0.32 32.10
C GLY A 395 -16.84 -1.76 32.57
N LYS A 396 -16.79 -2.74 31.66
CA LYS A 396 -16.99 -4.17 31.94
C LYS A 396 -15.71 -5.00 31.73
N PRO A 397 -14.67 -4.83 32.58
CA PRO A 397 -13.39 -5.50 32.38
C PRO A 397 -13.49 -7.03 32.44
N GLU A 398 -14.39 -7.61 33.26
CA GLU A 398 -14.60 -9.07 33.35
C GLU A 398 -15.14 -9.64 32.02
N SER A 399 -16.08 -8.94 31.36
CA SER A 399 -16.59 -9.32 30.04
C SER A 399 -15.49 -9.26 28.98
N LEU A 400 -14.69 -8.21 28.99
CA LEU A 400 -13.53 -8.05 28.09
C LEU A 400 -12.58 -9.24 28.24
N MET A 401 -12.15 -9.56 29.46
CA MET A 401 -11.21 -10.65 29.69
C MET A 401 -11.80 -12.02 29.34
N THR A 402 -13.08 -12.25 29.62
CA THR A 402 -13.77 -13.48 29.23
C THR A 402 -13.81 -13.65 27.68
N ARG A 403 -14.03 -12.55 26.95
CA ARG A 403 -14.02 -12.60 25.46
C ARG A 403 -12.62 -12.81 24.89
N LEU A 404 -11.61 -12.18 25.49
CA LEU A 404 -10.22 -12.39 25.13
C LEU A 404 -9.81 -13.85 25.33
N ASP A 405 -10.14 -14.45 26.50
CA ASP A 405 -9.88 -15.86 26.76
C ASP A 405 -10.60 -16.77 25.76
N ALA A 406 -11.89 -16.51 25.50
CA ALA A 406 -12.66 -17.27 24.51
C ALA A 406 -12.07 -17.16 23.10
N LEU A 407 -11.47 -16.04 22.73
CA LEU A 407 -10.82 -15.82 21.45
C LEU A 407 -9.55 -16.67 21.34
N PHE A 408 -8.69 -16.65 22.35
CA PHE A 408 -7.47 -17.47 22.37
C PHE A 408 -7.75 -18.97 22.53
N ALA A 409 -8.78 -19.36 23.25
CA ALA A 409 -9.19 -20.76 23.37
C ALA A 409 -9.63 -21.39 22.02
N ARG A 410 -10.03 -20.59 21.04
CA ARG A 410 -10.42 -21.04 19.69
C ARG A 410 -9.23 -21.15 18.71
N THR A 411 -8.05 -20.70 19.11
CA THR A 411 -6.86 -20.75 18.23
C THR A 411 -6.36 -22.18 18.09
N ASN A 412 -6.16 -22.63 16.85
CA ASN A 412 -5.70 -23.99 16.57
C ASN A 412 -4.21 -24.16 16.95
N TYR A 413 -3.85 -25.32 17.53
CA TYR A 413 -2.52 -25.73 18.01
C TYR A 413 -1.39 -25.76 16.95
N GLN A 414 -1.63 -25.33 15.71
CA GLN A 414 -0.69 -25.47 14.59
C GLN A 414 0.28 -24.29 14.38
N ILE A 415 0.33 -23.32 15.30
CA ILE A 415 1.26 -22.18 15.17
C ILE A 415 2.68 -22.68 15.45
N GLN A 416 3.51 -22.74 14.43
CA GLN A 416 4.95 -22.90 14.54
C GLN A 416 5.58 -21.52 14.75
N GLY A 417 5.96 -21.16 15.98
CA GLY A 417 6.59 -19.87 16.28
C GLY A 417 6.89 -19.68 17.77
N ASP A 418 7.39 -18.48 18.10
CA ASP A 418 7.59 -18.02 19.47
C ASP A 418 6.22 -17.69 20.08
N CYS A 419 5.68 -18.61 20.86
CA CYS A 419 4.32 -18.53 21.41
C CYS A 419 4.08 -17.24 22.23
N GLU A 420 5.08 -16.74 22.92
CA GLU A 420 4.96 -15.52 23.72
C GLU A 420 4.81 -14.29 22.83
N LYS A 421 5.68 -14.14 21.84
CA LYS A 421 5.61 -13.01 20.88
C LYS A 421 4.36 -13.06 20.02
N ASP A 422 3.98 -14.23 19.52
CA ASP A 422 2.77 -14.38 18.72
C ASP A 422 1.52 -13.98 19.54
N PHE A 423 1.48 -14.30 20.83
CA PHE A 423 0.43 -13.86 21.75
C PHE A 423 0.45 -12.33 21.96
N GLN A 424 1.63 -11.76 22.23
CA GLN A 424 1.79 -10.31 22.42
C GLN A 424 1.34 -9.54 21.16
N TYR A 425 1.72 -10.01 19.98
CA TYR A 425 1.30 -9.40 18.71
C TYR A 425 -0.21 -9.56 18.47
N ALA A 426 -0.79 -10.72 18.76
CA ALA A 426 -2.23 -10.91 18.65
C ALA A 426 -3.00 -9.97 19.59
N MET A 427 -2.55 -9.84 20.83
CA MET A 427 -3.12 -8.89 21.80
C MET A 427 -3.01 -7.45 21.31
N TYR A 428 -1.82 -7.05 20.82
CA TYR A 428 -1.62 -5.71 20.25
C TYR A 428 -2.60 -5.45 19.10
N ILE A 429 -2.71 -6.39 18.14
CA ILE A 429 -3.60 -6.27 16.97
C ILE A 429 -5.06 -6.16 17.40
N ILE A 430 -5.52 -7.01 18.33
CA ILE A 430 -6.90 -6.97 18.84
C ILE A 430 -7.22 -5.59 19.43
N ILE A 431 -6.29 -5.08 20.20
CA ILE A 431 -6.44 -3.80 20.90
C ILE A 431 -6.45 -2.65 19.89
N GLU A 432 -5.56 -2.65 18.91
CA GLU A 432 -5.55 -1.67 17.81
C GLU A 432 -6.85 -1.69 16.98
N LEU A 433 -7.45 -2.88 16.79
CA LEU A 433 -8.74 -3.05 16.12
C LEU A 433 -9.95 -2.59 16.95
N MET A 434 -9.80 -2.49 18.29
CA MET A 434 -10.85 -1.95 19.16
C MET A 434 -11.04 -0.43 19.02
N GLY A 435 -10.15 0.29 18.32
CA GLY A 435 -10.34 1.67 17.91
C GLY A 435 -9.51 2.72 18.63
N GLU A 436 -9.91 4.00 18.53
CA GLU A 436 -9.14 5.20 18.85
C GLU A 436 -8.74 5.39 20.33
N TYR A 437 -9.15 4.51 21.23
CA TYR A 437 -9.01 4.69 22.69
C TYR A 437 -7.80 3.97 23.28
N VAL A 438 -6.93 3.39 22.44
CA VAL A 438 -5.91 2.47 22.91
C VAL A 438 -4.51 3.03 22.71
N GLU A 439 -3.76 3.16 23.81
CA GLU A 439 -2.31 3.37 23.78
C GLU A 439 -1.64 2.05 24.22
N THR A 440 -0.93 1.40 23.30
CA THR A 440 -0.12 0.23 23.62
C THR A 440 1.29 0.64 24.02
N GLU A 441 1.89 -0.09 24.97
CA GLU A 441 3.28 0.07 25.39
C GLU A 441 3.71 1.51 25.73
N ARG A 442 2.94 2.18 26.57
CA ARG A 442 3.31 3.52 27.04
C ARG A 442 4.52 3.46 27.97
N THR A 443 5.59 4.13 27.58
CA THR A 443 6.74 4.35 28.46
C THR A 443 6.39 5.33 29.56
N THR A 444 6.57 4.92 30.81
CA THR A 444 6.47 5.79 31.99
C THR A 444 7.87 6.09 32.53
N SER A 445 8.00 7.01 33.48
CA SER A 445 9.29 7.30 34.15
C SER A 445 9.88 6.08 34.89
N ASN A 446 9.07 5.08 35.19
CA ASN A 446 9.45 3.91 35.99
C ASN A 446 9.36 2.56 35.24
N GLY A 447 9.06 2.58 33.94
CA GLY A 447 8.93 1.37 33.13
C GLY A 447 7.94 1.53 31.98
N ARG A 448 7.53 0.42 31.38
CA ARG A 448 6.64 0.36 30.22
C ARG A 448 5.37 -0.40 30.61
N ILE A 449 4.22 0.17 30.34
CA ILE A 449 2.91 -0.49 30.49
C ILE A 449 2.67 -1.32 29.24
N ASP A 450 2.30 -2.60 29.38
CA ASP A 450 2.04 -3.46 28.24
C ASP A 450 0.85 -2.96 27.42
N ILE A 451 -0.28 -2.66 28.09
CA ILE A 451 -1.50 -2.18 27.44
C ILE A 451 -2.17 -1.11 28.29
N LEU A 452 -2.46 0.03 27.69
CA LEU A 452 -3.20 1.13 28.28
C LEU A 452 -4.39 1.49 27.40
N ILE A 453 -5.61 1.29 27.91
CA ILE A 453 -6.84 1.66 27.20
C ILE A 453 -7.49 2.83 27.92
N LYS A 454 -7.88 3.86 27.18
CA LYS A 454 -8.57 5.04 27.69
C LYS A 454 -9.88 5.23 26.95
N THR A 455 -10.97 5.32 27.67
CA THR A 455 -12.26 5.74 27.14
C THR A 455 -12.66 7.09 27.74
N LYS A 456 -13.86 7.56 27.40
CA LYS A 456 -14.40 8.78 27.98
C LYS A 456 -14.50 8.68 29.52
N ASP A 457 -14.91 7.51 30.07
CA ASP A 457 -15.26 7.34 31.45
C ASP A 457 -14.36 6.34 32.19
N TYR A 458 -13.45 5.63 31.52
CA TYR A 458 -12.64 4.55 32.07
C TYR A 458 -11.18 4.59 31.58
N VAL A 459 -10.28 4.08 32.44
CA VAL A 459 -8.87 3.79 32.13
C VAL A 459 -8.58 2.35 32.52
N TYR A 460 -7.98 1.59 31.61
CA TYR A 460 -7.57 0.20 31.83
C TYR A 460 -6.05 0.10 31.73
N ILE A 461 -5.41 -0.37 32.79
CA ILE A 461 -3.96 -0.66 32.84
C ILE A 461 -3.83 -2.16 32.90
N ILE A 462 -3.32 -2.78 31.86
CA ILE A 462 -3.20 -4.24 31.75
C ILE A 462 -1.73 -4.59 31.66
N GLU A 463 -1.30 -5.48 32.57
CA GLU A 463 0.05 -6.06 32.57
C GLU A 463 -0.06 -7.56 32.34
N ILE A 464 0.77 -8.09 31.44
CA ILE A 464 0.75 -9.49 31.05
C ILE A 464 2.02 -10.19 31.53
N LYS A 465 1.85 -11.33 32.14
CA LYS A 465 2.93 -12.24 32.51
C LYS A 465 2.79 -13.55 31.76
N THR A 466 3.91 -14.16 31.47
CA THR A 466 3.98 -15.45 30.79
C THR A 466 4.46 -16.50 31.77
N ASP A 467 3.72 -17.61 31.90
CA ASP A 467 4.01 -18.73 32.81
C ASP A 467 4.26 -18.27 34.28
N SER A 468 3.45 -17.33 34.74
CA SER A 468 3.55 -16.70 36.06
C SER A 468 2.17 -16.65 36.75
N THR A 469 1.82 -15.54 37.40
CA THR A 469 0.52 -15.36 38.06
C THR A 469 -0.07 -13.98 37.78
N PRO A 470 -1.42 -13.82 37.84
CA PRO A 470 -2.06 -12.52 37.77
C PRO A 470 -1.66 -11.57 38.90
N ASP A 471 -1.34 -12.12 40.08
CA ASP A 471 -0.90 -11.36 41.24
C ASP A 471 0.49 -10.74 41.05
N GLU A 472 1.41 -11.44 40.38
CA GLU A 472 2.73 -10.89 40.01
C GLU A 472 2.60 -9.76 38.98
N ALA A 473 1.67 -9.88 38.03
CA ALA A 473 1.38 -8.81 37.08
C ALA A 473 0.82 -7.56 37.81
N LEU A 474 -0.14 -7.74 38.73
CA LEU A 474 -0.64 -6.64 39.54
C LEU A 474 0.42 -6.02 40.44
N ALA A 475 1.29 -6.84 41.03
CA ALA A 475 2.40 -6.35 41.87
C ALA A 475 3.35 -5.45 41.02
N GLN A 476 3.60 -5.76 39.76
CA GLN A 476 4.39 -4.91 38.88
C GLN A 476 3.69 -3.56 38.61
N ILE A 477 2.38 -3.55 38.37
CA ILE A 477 1.63 -2.30 38.17
C ILE A 477 1.80 -1.37 39.39
N GLU A 478 1.74 -1.94 40.60
CA GLU A 478 1.90 -1.19 41.85
C GLU A 478 3.36 -0.73 42.07
N GLU A 479 4.33 -1.64 41.94
CA GLU A 479 5.76 -1.36 42.15
C GLU A 479 6.27 -0.29 41.20
N LYS A 480 5.90 -0.39 39.90
CA LYS A 480 6.26 0.58 38.87
C LYS A 480 5.41 1.85 38.91
N GLY A 481 4.33 1.85 39.69
CA GLY A 481 3.44 2.98 39.84
C GLY A 481 2.73 3.40 38.55
N TYR A 482 2.36 2.44 37.71
CA TYR A 482 1.73 2.71 36.40
C TYR A 482 0.39 3.44 36.53
N ALA A 483 -0.30 3.30 37.64
CA ALA A 483 -1.54 4.00 37.94
C ALA A 483 -1.33 5.46 38.45
N ARG A 484 -0.12 5.85 38.84
CA ARG A 484 0.15 7.21 39.41
C ARG A 484 -0.23 8.36 38.48
N PRO A 485 0.01 8.29 37.14
CA PRO A 485 -0.42 9.36 36.23
C PRO A 485 -1.93 9.59 36.19
N PHE A 486 -2.72 8.66 36.70
CA PHE A 486 -4.18 8.68 36.76
C PHE A 486 -4.74 8.87 38.15
N ALA A 487 -3.92 9.26 39.14
CA ALA A 487 -4.37 9.44 40.54
C ALA A 487 -5.44 10.54 40.67
N ASP A 488 -5.33 11.61 39.88
CA ASP A 488 -6.28 12.73 39.85
C ASP A 488 -7.21 12.67 38.62
N ASP A 489 -7.21 11.56 37.88
CA ASP A 489 -8.08 11.39 36.72
C ASP A 489 -9.52 11.12 37.16
N PRO A 490 -10.54 11.85 36.69
CA PRO A 490 -11.92 11.67 37.08
C PRO A 490 -12.51 10.32 36.63
N ARG A 491 -11.84 9.65 35.68
CA ARG A 491 -12.28 8.36 35.14
C ARG A 491 -11.99 7.23 36.15
N ARG A 492 -12.80 6.18 36.06
CA ARG A 492 -12.53 4.97 36.86
C ARG A 492 -11.34 4.21 36.25
N VAL A 493 -10.34 3.93 37.09
CA VAL A 493 -9.12 3.21 36.69
C VAL A 493 -9.24 1.74 37.07
N PHE A 494 -9.13 0.84 36.10
CA PHE A 494 -9.01 -0.60 36.31
C PHE A 494 -7.55 -1.04 36.15
N ARG A 495 -7.07 -1.84 37.08
CA ARG A 495 -5.75 -2.49 37.03
C ARG A 495 -5.98 -3.99 36.84
N ILE A 496 -5.42 -4.53 35.74
CA ILE A 496 -5.69 -5.91 35.34
C ILE A 496 -4.34 -6.63 35.18
N GLY A 497 -4.14 -7.65 35.99
CA GLY A 497 -3.03 -8.58 35.85
C GLY A 497 -3.49 -9.81 35.09
N VAL A 498 -2.74 -10.21 34.06
CA VAL A 498 -3.06 -11.35 33.21
C VAL A 498 -1.91 -12.34 33.21
N ASN A 499 -2.20 -13.63 33.31
CA ASN A 499 -1.23 -14.70 33.07
C ASN A 499 -1.55 -15.43 31.74
N PHE A 500 -0.57 -15.53 30.87
CA PHE A 500 -0.61 -16.37 29.67
C PHE A 500 0.22 -17.62 29.88
N SER A 501 -0.35 -18.79 29.61
CA SER A 501 0.36 -20.07 29.67
C SER A 501 0.89 -20.47 28.30
N THR A 502 2.21 -20.58 28.17
CA THR A 502 2.85 -21.08 26.94
C THR A 502 2.55 -22.57 26.73
N ALA A 503 2.40 -23.34 27.79
CA ALA A 503 2.06 -24.77 27.74
C ALA A 503 0.64 -24.98 27.19
N ASN A 504 -0.31 -24.19 27.66
CA ASN A 504 -1.73 -24.28 27.26
C ASN A 504 -2.09 -23.35 26.10
N ARG A 505 -1.18 -22.42 25.73
CA ARG A 505 -1.37 -21.40 24.68
C ARG A 505 -2.67 -20.60 24.83
N ARG A 506 -3.00 -20.19 26.06
CA ARG A 506 -4.21 -19.44 26.39
C ARG A 506 -3.99 -18.55 27.61
N ILE A 507 -4.94 -17.66 27.86
CA ILE A 507 -5.04 -16.95 29.14
C ILE A 507 -5.37 -17.98 30.21
N ASP A 508 -4.49 -18.13 31.21
CA ASP A 508 -4.64 -19.11 32.29
C ASP A 508 -5.26 -18.49 33.54
N GLY A 509 -5.42 -17.17 33.55
CA GLY A 509 -6.12 -16.43 34.60
C GLY A 509 -5.89 -14.93 34.50
N TRP A 510 -6.78 -14.19 35.15
CA TRP A 510 -6.67 -12.73 35.31
C TRP A 510 -7.21 -12.30 36.68
N LYS A 511 -6.80 -11.10 37.11
CA LYS A 511 -7.30 -10.45 38.32
C LYS A 511 -7.46 -8.96 38.06
N ILE A 512 -8.60 -8.42 38.54
CA ILE A 512 -8.99 -7.02 38.31
C ILE A 512 -9.11 -6.34 39.68
N ILE A 513 -8.56 -5.12 39.76
CA ILE A 513 -8.63 -4.24 40.93
C ILE A 513 -9.11 -2.85 40.50
#